data_f6668aa150a9412542cc8dea7e2ae912
#
_entry.id   f6668aa150a9412542cc8dea7e2ae912
#
_cell.length_a   1.000
_cell.length_b   1.000
_cell.length_c   1.000
_cell.angle_alpha   90.00
_cell.angle_beta   90.00
_cell.angle_gamma   90.00
#
_symmetry.space_group_name_H-M   'P 1'
#
loop_
_entity.id
_entity.type
_entity.pdbx_description
1 polymer ?
#
loop_
_entity_poly.entity_id
_entity_poly.type
_entity_poly.pdbx_seq_one_letter_code
_entity_poly.pdbx_strand_id
1 'polypeptide(L)'
;MTSRSAHQPIRSVALAVLFACCLAPAATAQALPDYAAVIAAPDRSDADRETDKRRDPVKLLTFTAARAGMKVLDMGAGGGYSTELMARAVAPGGAVYGQNAGDVSPRAKERFEARMKTPAMKDAVALSRPFDDPLPADVRDLDLITLFFYYHDTTYMEVDRAAMNRKLFAALKPGGMLVIADHSARPGDGATVGKTLHRIEETVLRREIEAAGFKLVAEGDFLRRPEDSRDFSSTRPTGPVDEFVLKFQKPN
;
A
#
# COMPACT_ATOMS: atom_id res chain seq x y z
N MET A 1 59.61 74.95 -13.97
CA MET A 1 59.22 73.64 -14.56
C MET A 1 58.23 73.01 -13.62
N THR A 2 56.95 73.13 -13.89
CA THR A 2 55.85 72.68 -13.04
C THR A 2 55.17 71.45 -13.68
N SER A 3 55.31 70.27 -13.06
CA SER A 3 54.67 69.04 -13.47
C SER A 3 53.25 69.01 -12.89
N ARG A 4 52.25 69.01 -13.76
CA ARG A 4 50.86 68.78 -13.39
C ARG A 4 50.51 67.25 -13.40
N SER A 5 50.24 66.70 -12.25
CA SER A 5 49.67 65.33 -12.07
C SER A 5 48.19 65.33 -12.38
N ALA A 6 47.80 64.54 -13.36
CA ALA A 6 46.36 64.35 -13.72
C ALA A 6 45.78 63.20 -12.88
N HIS A 7 44.78 63.50 -12.08
CA HIS A 7 43.98 62.50 -11.37
C HIS A 7 42.85 62.01 -12.31
N GLN A 8 42.85 60.68 -12.60
CA GLN A 8 41.71 60.06 -13.23
C GLN A 8 40.70 59.55 -12.17
N PRO A 9 39.38 59.73 -12.34
CA PRO A 9 38.40 59.23 -11.43
C PRO A 9 38.10 57.76 -11.72
N ILE A 10 38.18 56.92 -10.65
CA ILE A 10 37.77 55.50 -10.66
C ILE A 10 36.23 55.45 -10.74
N ARG A 11 35.73 54.92 -11.82
CA ARG A 11 34.28 54.58 -11.95
C ARG A 11 33.98 53.27 -11.28
N SER A 12 33.30 53.30 -10.16
CA SER A 12 32.79 52.10 -9.46
C SER A 12 31.57 51.58 -10.23
N VAL A 13 31.74 50.38 -10.81
CA VAL A 13 30.63 49.63 -11.41
C VAL A 13 29.95 48.83 -10.31
N ALA A 14 28.75 49.21 -9.88
CA ALA A 14 27.91 48.46 -8.97
C ALA A 14 27.28 47.30 -9.72
N LEU A 15 27.68 46.07 -9.42
CA LEU A 15 27.12 44.85 -9.94
C LEU A 15 25.87 44.49 -9.11
N ALA A 16 24.69 44.77 -9.65
CA ALA A 16 23.41 44.39 -9.05
C ALA A 16 23.16 42.88 -9.28
N VAL A 17 23.33 42.05 -8.27
CA VAL A 17 22.95 40.63 -8.32
C VAL A 17 21.45 40.51 -8.07
N LEU A 18 20.68 40.25 -9.13
CA LEU A 18 19.27 39.91 -9.06
C LEU A 18 19.14 38.46 -8.52
N PHE A 19 18.72 38.35 -7.26
CA PHE A 19 18.27 37.07 -6.68
C PHE A 19 16.89 36.75 -7.26
N ALA A 20 16.82 35.87 -8.26
CA ALA A 20 15.58 35.28 -8.71
C ALA A 20 15.09 34.27 -7.67
N CYS A 21 14.16 34.65 -6.78
CA CYS A 21 13.46 33.73 -5.91
C CYS A 21 12.58 32.83 -6.77
N CYS A 22 13.04 31.61 -7.07
CA CYS A 22 12.20 30.56 -7.63
C CYS A 22 11.18 30.11 -6.54
N LEU A 23 9.99 30.69 -6.56
CA LEU A 23 8.85 30.18 -5.84
C LEU A 23 8.47 28.82 -6.46
N ALA A 24 8.88 27.73 -5.85
CA ALA A 24 8.37 26.41 -6.17
C ALA A 24 6.85 26.42 -5.91
N PRO A 25 6.00 25.97 -6.88
CA PRO A 25 4.57 25.89 -6.65
C PRO A 25 4.32 24.96 -5.46
N ALA A 26 3.57 25.43 -4.45
CA ALA A 26 3.10 24.60 -3.37
C ALA A 26 2.29 23.45 -3.96
N ALA A 27 2.74 22.21 -3.78
CA ALA A 27 1.99 21.04 -4.19
C ALA A 27 0.64 21.07 -3.45
N THR A 28 -0.44 21.38 -4.14
CA THR A 28 -1.79 21.29 -3.58
C THR A 28 -2.02 19.84 -3.17
N ALA A 29 -2.28 19.60 -1.88
CA ALA A 29 -2.65 18.29 -1.39
C ALA A 29 -3.89 17.82 -2.17
N GLN A 30 -3.74 16.73 -2.93
CA GLN A 30 -4.80 16.18 -3.75
C GLN A 30 -5.91 15.64 -2.84
N ALA A 31 -7.16 16.04 -3.08
CA ALA A 31 -8.29 15.60 -2.27
C ALA A 31 -8.46 14.08 -2.34
N LEU A 32 -8.93 13.49 -1.24
CA LEU A 32 -9.32 12.08 -1.22
C LEU A 32 -10.55 11.87 -2.09
N PRO A 33 -10.65 10.75 -2.82
CA PRO A 33 -11.84 10.41 -3.58
C PRO A 33 -13.03 10.11 -2.65
N ASP A 34 -14.24 10.20 -3.18
CA ASP A 34 -15.42 9.65 -2.52
C ASP A 34 -15.36 8.11 -2.58
N TYR A 35 -14.85 7.49 -1.54
CA TYR A 35 -14.74 6.04 -1.45
C TYR A 35 -16.10 5.34 -1.43
N ALA A 36 -17.17 5.99 -0.92
CA ALA A 36 -18.51 5.44 -0.99
C ALA A 36 -18.98 5.34 -2.45
N ALA A 37 -18.71 6.34 -3.26
CA ALA A 37 -18.99 6.29 -4.71
C ALA A 37 -18.15 5.21 -5.42
N VAL A 38 -16.88 5.02 -5.04
CA VAL A 38 -16.03 3.92 -5.56
C VAL A 38 -16.68 2.56 -5.28
N ILE A 39 -17.18 2.35 -4.06
CA ILE A 39 -17.83 1.09 -3.66
C ILE A 39 -19.20 0.91 -4.31
N ALA A 40 -19.94 2.00 -4.52
CA ALA A 40 -21.27 1.97 -5.13
C ALA A 40 -21.23 1.86 -6.68
N ALA A 41 -20.06 1.85 -7.30
CA ALA A 41 -19.92 1.82 -8.77
C ALA A 41 -20.76 0.69 -9.40
N PRO A 42 -21.61 0.99 -10.41
CA PRO A 42 -22.62 0.05 -10.90
C PRO A 42 -22.03 -1.16 -11.63
N ASP A 43 -20.81 -1.04 -12.15
CA ASP A 43 -20.07 -2.08 -12.89
C ASP A 43 -19.31 -3.06 -11.98
N ARG A 44 -19.40 -2.93 -10.65
CA ARG A 44 -18.85 -3.91 -9.70
C ARG A 44 -19.73 -5.16 -9.63
N SER A 45 -19.09 -6.32 -9.46
CA SER A 45 -19.79 -7.60 -9.42
C SER A 45 -20.59 -7.80 -8.10
N ASP A 46 -21.65 -8.63 -8.16
CA ASP A 46 -22.40 -9.02 -6.96
C ASP A 46 -21.53 -9.79 -5.95
N ALA A 47 -20.57 -10.58 -6.44
CA ALA A 47 -19.61 -11.28 -5.59
C ALA A 47 -18.70 -10.31 -4.79
N ASP A 48 -18.37 -9.16 -5.36
CA ASP A 48 -17.63 -8.11 -4.67
C ASP A 48 -18.52 -7.40 -3.64
N ARG A 49 -19.78 -7.12 -3.97
CA ARG A 49 -20.74 -6.53 -3.04
C ARG A 49 -21.01 -7.44 -1.83
N GLU A 50 -21.01 -8.75 -2.02
CA GLU A 50 -21.06 -9.71 -0.91
C GLU A 50 -19.78 -9.66 -0.06
N THR A 51 -18.62 -9.51 -0.69
CA THR A 51 -17.36 -9.34 0.01
C THR A 51 -17.30 -8.03 0.81
N ASP A 52 -17.91 -6.95 0.30
CA ASP A 52 -17.99 -5.64 0.96
C ASP A 52 -18.61 -5.74 2.36
N LYS A 53 -19.63 -6.58 2.53
CA LYS A 53 -20.34 -6.75 3.82
C LYS A 53 -19.42 -7.18 4.96
N ARG A 54 -18.35 -7.88 4.63
CA ARG A 54 -17.38 -8.40 5.59
C ARG A 54 -16.15 -7.50 5.77
N ARG A 55 -15.72 -6.84 4.69
CA ARG A 55 -14.42 -6.14 4.64
C ARG A 55 -14.48 -4.65 4.93
N ASP A 56 -15.67 -4.07 5.09
CA ASP A 56 -15.87 -2.62 5.28
C ASP A 56 -14.94 -1.76 4.37
N PRO A 57 -15.06 -1.91 3.03
CA PRO A 57 -14.06 -1.38 2.11
C PRO A 57 -13.99 0.15 2.11
N VAL A 58 -15.07 0.85 2.49
CA VAL A 58 -15.05 2.32 2.62
C VAL A 58 -14.07 2.73 3.71
N LYS A 59 -14.15 2.10 4.90
CA LYS A 59 -13.22 2.40 5.99
C LYS A 59 -11.79 1.95 5.67
N LEU A 60 -11.65 0.79 5.02
CA LEU A 60 -10.35 0.29 4.60
C LEU A 60 -9.67 1.25 3.60
N LEU A 61 -10.38 1.71 2.57
CA LEU A 61 -9.87 2.71 1.62
C LEU A 61 -9.56 4.04 2.31
N THR A 62 -10.44 4.51 3.20
CA THR A 62 -10.19 5.72 3.99
C THR A 62 -8.91 5.59 4.81
N PHE A 63 -8.71 4.44 5.43
CA PHE A 63 -7.50 4.17 6.20
C PHE A 63 -6.25 4.14 5.32
N THR A 64 -6.31 3.62 4.09
CA THR A 64 -5.17 3.66 3.16
C THR A 64 -4.86 5.09 2.70
N ALA A 65 -5.85 5.94 2.59
CA ALA A 65 -5.79 7.27 1.97
C ALA A 65 -5.31 7.24 0.51
N ALA A 66 -5.64 6.15 -0.21
CA ALA A 66 -5.34 6.01 -1.64
C ALA A 66 -6.05 7.10 -2.45
N ARG A 67 -5.32 7.82 -3.31
CA ARG A 67 -5.87 8.96 -4.08
C ARG A 67 -5.28 9.03 -5.47
N ALA A 68 -5.91 9.82 -6.32
CA ALA A 68 -5.50 10.00 -7.71
C ALA A 68 -3.99 10.22 -7.86
N GLY A 69 -3.40 9.66 -8.91
CA GLY A 69 -1.98 9.78 -9.22
C GLY A 69 -1.02 8.90 -8.42
N MET A 70 -1.49 8.18 -7.40
CA MET A 70 -0.62 7.29 -6.61
C MET A 70 -0.19 6.05 -7.40
N LYS A 71 1.04 5.60 -7.13
CA LYS A 71 1.55 4.28 -7.53
C LYS A 71 1.38 3.31 -6.35
N VAL A 72 0.62 2.25 -6.57
CA VAL A 72 0.25 1.29 -5.52
C VAL A 72 0.69 -0.13 -5.90
N LEU A 73 1.26 -0.86 -4.96
CA LEU A 73 1.39 -2.31 -5.02
C LEU A 73 0.31 -2.93 -4.13
N ASP A 74 -0.50 -3.81 -4.70
CA ASP A 74 -1.43 -4.67 -3.96
C ASP A 74 -0.88 -6.10 -3.97
N MET A 75 -0.31 -6.53 -2.84
CA MET A 75 0.32 -7.84 -2.67
C MET A 75 -0.70 -8.90 -2.28
N GLY A 76 -0.53 -10.10 -2.82
CA GLY A 76 -1.47 -11.17 -2.58
C GLY A 76 -2.86 -10.83 -3.13
N ALA A 77 -2.91 -10.26 -4.33
CA ALA A 77 -4.12 -9.71 -4.96
C ALA A 77 -5.27 -10.75 -5.08
N GLY A 78 -4.94 -12.05 -5.08
CA GLY A 78 -5.92 -13.12 -5.22
C GLY A 78 -6.76 -12.95 -6.50
N GLY A 79 -8.07 -12.84 -6.37
CA GLY A 79 -8.99 -12.55 -7.48
C GLY A 79 -9.11 -11.07 -7.85
N GLY A 80 -8.27 -10.18 -7.26
CA GLY A 80 -8.17 -8.75 -7.62
C GLY A 80 -9.22 -7.84 -7.00
N TYR A 81 -9.89 -8.26 -5.94
CA TYR A 81 -10.89 -7.43 -5.25
C TYR A 81 -10.29 -6.11 -4.76
N SER A 82 -9.22 -6.16 -3.97
CA SER A 82 -8.50 -4.97 -3.47
C SER A 82 -7.81 -4.20 -4.59
N THR A 83 -7.24 -4.91 -5.57
CA THR A 83 -6.59 -4.32 -6.73
C THR A 83 -7.53 -3.40 -7.51
N GLU A 84 -8.78 -3.83 -7.76
CA GLU A 84 -9.77 -3.00 -8.44
C GLU A 84 -10.16 -1.77 -7.62
N LEU A 85 -10.37 -1.93 -6.31
CA LEU A 85 -10.69 -0.81 -5.44
C LEU A 85 -9.56 0.23 -5.43
N MET A 86 -8.30 -0.22 -5.38
CA MET A 86 -7.14 0.66 -5.50
C MET A 86 -7.08 1.33 -6.88
N ALA A 87 -7.31 0.58 -7.97
CA ALA A 87 -7.29 1.14 -9.33
C ALA A 87 -8.33 2.27 -9.49
N ARG A 88 -9.53 2.09 -8.95
CA ARG A 88 -10.58 3.12 -8.95
C ARG A 88 -10.20 4.32 -8.09
N ALA A 89 -9.59 4.09 -6.92
CA ALA A 89 -9.21 5.15 -5.99
C ALA A 89 -8.05 6.01 -6.49
N VAL A 90 -7.10 5.44 -7.26
CA VAL A 90 -5.93 6.18 -7.75
C VAL A 90 -6.12 6.79 -9.13
N ALA A 91 -7.24 6.53 -9.79
CA ALA A 91 -7.59 7.18 -11.06
C ALA A 91 -8.03 8.64 -10.84
N PRO A 92 -7.74 9.55 -11.79
CA PRO A 92 -6.86 9.37 -12.94
C PRO A 92 -5.36 9.50 -12.58
N GLY A 93 -4.50 8.97 -13.46
CA GLY A 93 -3.05 9.21 -13.43
C GLY A 93 -2.26 8.37 -12.44
N GLY A 94 -2.92 7.51 -11.66
CA GLY A 94 -2.27 6.52 -10.81
C GLY A 94 -2.01 5.20 -11.55
N ALA A 95 -1.25 4.30 -10.89
CA ALA A 95 -0.99 2.95 -11.38
C ALA A 95 -1.10 1.95 -10.22
N VAL A 96 -1.64 0.76 -10.49
CA VAL A 96 -1.74 -0.31 -9.51
C VAL A 96 -1.07 -1.57 -10.04
N TYR A 97 -0.16 -2.12 -9.26
CA TYR A 97 0.49 -3.39 -9.51
C TYR A 97 -0.18 -4.45 -8.63
N GLY A 98 -0.97 -5.34 -9.24
CA GLY A 98 -1.60 -6.46 -8.54
C GLY A 98 -0.69 -7.68 -8.60
N GLN A 99 -0.06 -8.04 -7.48
CA GLN A 99 0.88 -9.15 -7.41
C GLN A 99 0.20 -10.42 -6.90
N ASN A 100 0.43 -11.51 -7.60
CA ASN A 100 0.14 -12.87 -7.16
C ASN A 100 1.40 -13.73 -7.29
N ALA A 101 1.58 -14.66 -6.36
CA ALA A 101 2.59 -15.71 -6.52
C ALA A 101 2.15 -16.74 -7.57
N GLY A 102 3.10 -17.53 -8.08
CA GLY A 102 2.82 -18.50 -9.14
C GLY A 102 1.89 -19.64 -8.74
N ASP A 103 1.72 -19.87 -7.44
CA ASP A 103 0.89 -20.91 -6.81
C ASP A 103 -0.51 -20.43 -6.42
N VAL A 104 -0.91 -19.22 -6.83
CA VAL A 104 -2.28 -18.74 -6.61
C VAL A 104 -3.29 -19.74 -7.17
N SER A 105 -4.40 -19.97 -6.45
CA SER A 105 -5.40 -20.98 -6.86
C SER A 105 -5.94 -20.72 -8.27
N PRO A 106 -6.23 -21.76 -9.06
CA PRO A 106 -6.76 -21.59 -10.43
C PRO A 106 -7.98 -20.70 -10.51
N ARG A 107 -8.89 -20.81 -9.54
CA ARG A 107 -10.09 -19.97 -9.46
C ARG A 107 -9.77 -18.49 -9.20
N ALA A 108 -8.78 -18.20 -8.34
CA ALA A 108 -8.37 -16.82 -8.08
C ALA A 108 -7.67 -16.23 -9.32
N LYS A 109 -6.83 -17.01 -9.98
CA LYS A 109 -6.17 -16.63 -11.23
C LYS A 109 -7.17 -16.28 -12.32
N GLU A 110 -8.14 -17.16 -12.58
CA GLU A 110 -9.21 -16.92 -13.56
C GLU A 110 -9.99 -15.62 -13.27
N ARG A 111 -10.37 -15.41 -12.00
CA ARG A 111 -11.06 -14.19 -11.58
C ARG A 111 -10.21 -12.93 -11.79
N PHE A 112 -8.93 -13.01 -11.45
CA PHE A 112 -8.01 -11.91 -11.64
C PHE A 112 -7.84 -11.55 -13.10
N GLU A 113 -7.61 -12.56 -13.96
CA GLU A 113 -7.49 -12.39 -15.42
C GLU A 113 -8.76 -11.81 -16.06
N ALA A 114 -9.94 -12.26 -15.60
CA ALA A 114 -11.22 -11.69 -16.05
C ALA A 114 -11.37 -10.22 -15.63
N ARG A 115 -11.00 -9.90 -14.38
CA ARG A 115 -11.05 -8.55 -13.82
C ARG A 115 -10.10 -7.60 -14.56
N MET A 116 -8.90 -8.04 -14.89
CA MET A 116 -7.92 -7.24 -15.63
C MET A 116 -8.43 -6.74 -17.00
N LYS A 117 -9.48 -7.36 -17.55
CA LYS A 117 -10.10 -6.95 -18.83
C LYS A 117 -11.17 -5.87 -18.65
N THR A 118 -11.51 -5.49 -17.43
CA THR A 118 -12.54 -4.47 -17.16
C THR A 118 -11.99 -3.06 -17.33
N PRO A 119 -12.83 -2.07 -17.69
CA PRO A 119 -12.40 -0.67 -17.82
C PRO A 119 -11.79 -0.09 -16.53
N ALA A 120 -12.24 -0.55 -15.36
CA ALA A 120 -11.71 -0.11 -14.07
C ALA A 120 -10.22 -0.46 -13.88
N MET A 121 -9.74 -1.49 -14.56
CA MET A 121 -8.36 -2.00 -14.44
C MET A 121 -7.43 -1.53 -15.56
N LYS A 122 -7.84 -0.54 -16.37
CA LYS A 122 -7.06 -0.10 -17.54
C LYS A 122 -5.63 0.36 -17.21
N ASP A 123 -5.42 0.93 -16.01
CA ASP A 123 -4.14 1.43 -15.53
C ASP A 123 -3.51 0.47 -14.47
N ALA A 124 -4.02 -0.77 -14.39
CA ALA A 124 -3.47 -1.81 -13.53
C ALA A 124 -2.53 -2.75 -14.30
N VAL A 125 -1.53 -3.26 -13.60
CA VAL A 125 -0.53 -4.21 -14.11
C VAL A 125 -0.59 -5.48 -13.28
N ALA A 126 -0.79 -6.62 -13.94
CA ALA A 126 -0.74 -7.93 -13.31
C ALA A 126 0.73 -8.39 -13.17
N LEU A 127 1.13 -8.76 -11.96
CA LEU A 127 2.44 -9.31 -11.67
C LEU A 127 2.31 -10.75 -11.16
N SER A 128 3.01 -11.69 -11.81
CA SER A 128 3.16 -13.07 -11.34
C SER A 128 4.60 -13.23 -10.84
N ARG A 129 4.82 -13.02 -9.53
CA ARG A 129 6.14 -13.01 -8.89
C ARG A 129 6.06 -13.57 -7.47
N PRO A 130 7.16 -14.17 -6.95
CA PRO A 130 7.18 -14.66 -5.58
C PRO A 130 7.06 -13.51 -4.57
N PHE A 131 6.61 -13.82 -3.34
CA PHE A 131 6.39 -12.81 -2.30
C PHE A 131 7.68 -12.14 -1.84
N ASP A 132 8.80 -12.84 -1.80
CA ASP A 132 10.11 -12.33 -1.42
C ASP A 132 10.84 -11.56 -2.54
N ASP A 133 10.27 -11.55 -3.76
CA ASP A 133 10.70 -10.69 -4.88
C ASP A 133 9.49 -10.19 -5.69
N PRO A 134 8.59 -9.38 -5.08
CA PRO A 134 7.25 -9.11 -5.62
C PRO A 134 7.23 -8.14 -6.81
N LEU A 135 8.31 -7.40 -7.05
CA LEU A 135 8.35 -6.33 -8.04
C LEU A 135 9.52 -6.47 -9.02
N PRO A 136 9.32 -6.10 -10.29
CA PRO A 136 10.43 -5.84 -11.20
C PRO A 136 11.32 -4.70 -10.68
N ALA A 137 12.61 -4.72 -11.01
CA ALA A 137 13.60 -3.77 -10.50
C ALA A 137 13.35 -2.31 -10.90
N ASP A 138 12.62 -2.08 -11.97
CA ASP A 138 12.22 -0.75 -12.48
C ASP A 138 10.97 -0.20 -11.79
N VAL A 139 10.19 -1.02 -11.07
CA VAL A 139 9.05 -0.57 -10.27
C VAL A 139 9.52 -0.14 -8.88
N ARG A 140 9.56 1.15 -8.68
CA ARG A 140 10.05 1.81 -7.45
C ARG A 140 9.32 3.12 -7.21
N ASP A 141 9.62 3.76 -6.07
CA ASP A 141 9.02 5.01 -5.64
C ASP A 141 7.49 4.91 -5.51
N LEU A 142 7.05 3.78 -4.93
CA LEU A 142 5.64 3.56 -4.64
C LEU A 142 5.17 4.50 -3.53
N ASP A 143 3.94 4.97 -3.65
CA ASP A 143 3.26 5.77 -2.63
C ASP A 143 2.67 4.90 -1.53
N LEU A 144 2.15 3.74 -1.91
CA LEU A 144 1.40 2.85 -1.05
C LEU A 144 1.64 1.39 -1.43
N ILE A 145 1.76 0.55 -0.41
CA ILE A 145 1.68 -0.91 -0.55
C ILE A 145 0.52 -1.38 0.32
N THR A 146 -0.33 -2.26 -0.22
CA THR A 146 -1.38 -2.95 0.52
C THR A 146 -1.10 -4.45 0.54
N LEU A 147 -1.37 -5.09 1.68
CA LEU A 147 -1.30 -6.54 1.86
C LEU A 147 -2.46 -6.95 2.77
N PHE A 148 -3.57 -7.37 2.15
CA PHE A 148 -4.82 -7.62 2.86
C PHE A 148 -5.13 -9.10 2.96
N PHE A 149 -5.16 -9.60 4.20
CA PHE A 149 -5.57 -10.96 4.56
C PHE A 149 -4.73 -12.04 3.89
N TYR A 150 -3.42 -11.83 3.84
CA TYR A 150 -2.48 -12.76 3.20
C TYR A 150 -1.14 -12.91 3.92
N TYR A 151 -0.77 -11.99 4.82
CA TYR A 151 0.54 -12.09 5.50
C TYR A 151 0.66 -13.39 6.31
N HIS A 152 -0.43 -13.83 6.98
CA HIS A 152 -0.45 -15.10 7.70
C HIS A 152 -0.12 -16.31 6.83
N ASP A 153 -0.46 -16.31 5.53
CA ASP A 153 -0.15 -17.42 4.62
C ASP A 153 1.36 -17.53 4.36
N THR A 154 2.09 -16.42 4.36
CA THR A 154 3.55 -16.43 4.20
C THR A 154 4.29 -17.12 5.35
N THR A 155 3.61 -17.40 6.47
CA THR A 155 4.21 -18.06 7.63
C THR A 155 4.47 -19.55 7.42
N TYR A 156 3.75 -20.19 6.49
CA TYR A 156 3.89 -21.61 6.17
C TYR A 156 4.25 -21.88 4.71
N MET A 157 4.31 -20.84 3.89
CA MET A 157 4.85 -20.90 2.53
C MET A 157 6.39 -20.82 2.59
N GLU A 158 7.06 -21.27 1.56
CA GLU A 158 8.52 -21.12 1.42
C GLU A 158 8.88 -19.66 1.03
N VAL A 159 8.62 -18.73 1.97
CA VAL A 159 8.85 -17.30 1.79
C VAL A 159 9.82 -16.78 2.85
N ASP A 160 10.93 -16.17 2.44
CA ASP A 160 11.76 -15.37 3.34
C ASP A 160 11.03 -14.04 3.64
N ARG A 161 10.23 -14.02 4.73
CA ARG A 161 9.47 -12.83 5.13
C ARG A 161 10.36 -11.63 5.45
N ALA A 162 11.58 -11.88 5.96
CA ALA A 162 12.52 -10.79 6.20
C ALA A 162 13.01 -10.17 4.89
N ALA A 163 13.32 -10.98 3.87
CA ALA A 163 13.64 -10.49 2.53
C ALA A 163 12.45 -9.78 1.89
N MET A 164 11.24 -10.36 1.97
CA MET A 164 10.00 -9.74 1.52
C MET A 164 9.84 -8.34 2.10
N ASN A 165 9.86 -8.21 3.43
CA ASN A 165 9.64 -6.95 4.11
C ASN A 165 10.71 -5.89 3.75
N ARG A 166 11.99 -6.30 3.59
CA ARG A 166 13.05 -5.40 3.10
C ARG A 166 12.80 -4.94 1.65
N LYS A 167 12.31 -5.81 0.77
CA LYS A 167 11.96 -5.44 -0.61
C LYS A 167 10.80 -4.44 -0.64
N LEU A 168 9.76 -4.65 0.18
CA LEU A 168 8.65 -3.70 0.31
C LEU A 168 9.13 -2.34 0.82
N PHE A 169 10.01 -2.34 1.83
CA PHE A 169 10.62 -1.11 2.33
C PHE A 169 11.41 -0.38 1.25
N ALA A 170 12.23 -1.10 0.48
CA ALA A 170 13.03 -0.52 -0.59
C ALA A 170 12.18 0.07 -1.72
N ALA A 171 11.05 -0.58 -2.06
CA ALA A 171 10.17 -0.17 -3.16
C ALA A 171 9.37 1.11 -2.87
N LEU A 172 9.13 1.44 -1.62
CA LEU A 172 8.44 2.67 -1.23
C LEU A 172 9.35 3.89 -1.34
N LYS A 173 8.78 5.03 -1.73
CA LYS A 173 9.44 6.33 -1.57
C LYS A 173 9.57 6.70 -0.09
N PRO A 174 10.49 7.60 0.31
CA PRO A 174 10.47 8.20 1.65
C PRO A 174 9.07 8.76 1.96
N GLY A 175 8.56 8.52 3.17
CA GLY A 175 7.20 8.86 3.56
C GLY A 175 6.09 7.96 2.99
N GLY A 176 6.42 6.99 2.11
CA GLY A 176 5.46 6.01 1.58
C GLY A 176 4.89 5.09 2.65
N MET A 177 3.69 4.55 2.39
CA MET A 177 2.91 3.79 3.38
C MET A 177 2.80 2.31 3.01
N LEU A 178 2.85 1.46 4.03
CA LEU A 178 2.47 0.05 3.96
C LEU A 178 1.24 -0.15 4.86
N VAL A 179 0.14 -0.64 4.29
CA VAL A 179 -1.09 -0.96 5.04
C VAL A 179 -1.34 -2.46 4.97
N ILE A 180 -1.41 -3.08 6.14
CA ILE A 180 -1.66 -4.51 6.29
C ILE A 180 -2.94 -4.71 7.10
N ALA A 181 -3.84 -5.54 6.59
CA ALA A 181 -4.95 -6.08 7.35
C ALA A 181 -4.80 -7.60 7.42
N ASP A 182 -5.01 -8.19 8.60
CA ASP A 182 -4.95 -9.65 8.72
C ASP A 182 -5.81 -10.19 9.87
N HIS A 183 -6.02 -11.49 9.87
CA HIS A 183 -6.85 -12.21 10.85
C HIS A 183 -6.08 -12.43 12.15
N SER A 184 -6.66 -12.00 13.27
CA SER A 184 -6.02 -12.07 14.59
C SER A 184 -5.95 -13.50 15.09
N ALA A 185 -4.75 -13.97 15.48
CA ALA A 185 -4.55 -15.14 16.30
C ALA A 185 -4.70 -14.82 17.81
N ARG A 186 -4.75 -15.82 18.65
CA ARG A 186 -4.70 -15.65 20.12
C ARG A 186 -3.31 -15.17 20.55
N PRO A 187 -3.21 -14.41 21.63
CA PRO A 187 -1.92 -14.13 22.26
C PRO A 187 -1.17 -15.43 22.59
N GLY A 188 0.08 -15.53 22.16
CA GLY A 188 0.94 -16.70 22.34
C GLY A 188 0.91 -17.72 21.20
N ASP A 189 -0.01 -17.64 20.25
CA ASP A 189 -0.03 -18.51 19.06
C ASP A 189 1.06 -18.12 18.04
N GLY A 190 1.50 -16.86 18.07
CA GLY A 190 2.53 -16.37 17.19
C GLY A 190 2.17 -16.47 15.71
N ALA A 191 3.02 -17.15 14.95
CA ALA A 191 2.81 -17.47 13.53
C ALA A 191 2.47 -18.94 13.28
N THR A 192 2.34 -19.75 14.33
CA THR A 192 2.25 -21.22 14.22
C THR A 192 0.92 -21.70 13.67
N VAL A 193 -0.12 -20.90 13.79
CA VAL A 193 -1.50 -21.22 13.37
C VAL A 193 -1.84 -20.74 11.96
N GLY A 194 -0.89 -20.13 11.23
CA GLY A 194 -1.12 -19.63 9.88
C GLY A 194 -1.70 -20.67 8.95
N LYS A 195 -1.13 -21.87 8.89
CA LYS A 195 -1.58 -22.97 8.02
C LYS A 195 -2.94 -23.56 8.45
N THR A 196 -3.24 -23.61 9.72
CA THR A 196 -4.42 -24.32 10.27
C THR A 196 -5.62 -23.41 10.44
N LEU A 197 -5.41 -22.22 11.02
CA LEU A 197 -6.46 -21.28 11.35
C LEU A 197 -6.49 -20.07 10.39
N HIS A 198 -5.51 -19.92 9.51
CA HIS A 198 -5.34 -18.74 8.65
C HIS A 198 -5.37 -17.45 9.48
N ARG A 199 -4.52 -17.40 10.52
CA ARG A 199 -4.39 -16.29 11.45
C ARG A 199 -2.93 -16.07 11.82
N ILE A 200 -2.62 -14.86 12.28
CA ILE A 200 -1.31 -14.50 12.81
C ILE A 200 -1.49 -13.59 14.03
N GLU A 201 -0.61 -13.70 15.01
CA GLU A 201 -0.58 -12.77 16.12
C GLU A 201 -0.07 -11.39 15.64
N GLU A 202 -0.85 -10.35 15.92
CA GLU A 202 -0.57 -8.97 15.50
C GLU A 202 0.84 -8.50 15.91
N THR A 203 1.25 -8.84 17.14
CA THR A 203 2.57 -8.50 17.70
C THR A 203 3.73 -9.10 16.91
N VAL A 204 3.53 -10.30 16.34
CA VAL A 204 4.53 -10.96 15.48
C VAL A 204 4.68 -10.22 14.16
N LEU A 205 3.55 -9.95 13.48
CA LEU A 205 3.54 -9.21 12.22
C LEU A 205 4.17 -7.82 12.42
N ARG A 206 3.73 -7.08 13.43
CA ARG A 206 4.25 -5.74 13.74
C ARG A 206 5.76 -5.77 13.93
N ARG A 207 6.29 -6.67 14.74
CA ARG A 207 7.73 -6.81 14.98
C ARG A 207 8.50 -7.11 13.69
N GLU A 208 8.00 -7.99 12.82
CA GLU A 208 8.66 -8.34 11.56
C GLU A 208 8.70 -7.18 10.58
N ILE A 209 7.65 -6.36 10.52
CA ILE A 209 7.59 -5.16 9.67
C ILE A 209 8.51 -4.06 10.22
N GLU A 210 8.47 -3.80 11.54
CA GLU A 210 9.34 -2.82 12.19
C GLU A 210 10.82 -3.20 12.04
N ALA A 211 11.16 -4.49 12.08
CA ALA A 211 12.53 -4.99 11.85
C ALA A 211 13.07 -4.69 10.44
N ALA A 212 12.21 -4.49 9.46
CA ALA A 212 12.59 -4.05 8.11
C ALA A 212 12.81 -2.52 7.99
N GLY A 213 12.59 -1.76 9.08
CA GLY A 213 12.81 -0.31 9.13
C GLY A 213 11.55 0.54 9.10
N PHE A 214 10.39 -0.06 8.96
CA PHE A 214 9.11 0.66 9.01
C PHE A 214 8.80 1.19 10.42
N LYS A 215 7.97 2.25 10.49
CA LYS A 215 7.40 2.76 11.74
C LYS A 215 5.88 2.62 11.70
N LEU A 216 5.29 2.02 12.73
CA LEU A 216 3.84 2.03 12.90
C LEU A 216 3.37 3.47 13.14
N VAL A 217 2.38 3.93 12.37
CA VAL A 217 1.85 5.30 12.43
C VAL A 217 0.35 5.36 12.70
N ALA A 218 -0.39 4.28 12.47
CA ALA A 218 -1.80 4.20 12.82
C ALA A 218 -2.26 2.74 12.94
N GLU A 219 -3.30 2.53 13.75
CA GLU A 219 -4.02 1.28 13.92
C GLU A 219 -5.51 1.53 13.63
N GLY A 220 -6.15 0.62 12.88
CA GLY A 220 -7.58 0.66 12.58
C GLY A 220 -8.33 -0.35 13.44
N ASP A 221 -9.42 0.08 14.07
CA ASP A 221 -10.27 -0.75 14.94
C ASP A 221 -11.58 -1.22 14.28
N PHE A 222 -11.85 -0.75 13.08
CA PHE A 222 -13.14 -0.94 12.38
C PHE A 222 -13.43 -2.39 11.97
N LEU A 223 -12.42 -3.28 11.93
CA LEU A 223 -12.56 -4.71 11.68
C LEU A 223 -12.40 -5.55 12.96
N ARG A 224 -12.26 -4.92 14.12
CA ARG A 224 -12.16 -5.65 15.39
C ARG A 224 -13.48 -6.31 15.76
N ARG A 225 -13.36 -7.56 16.22
CA ARG A 225 -14.48 -8.38 16.71
C ARG A 225 -14.03 -9.07 18.01
N PRO A 226 -14.14 -8.37 19.16
CA PRO A 226 -13.64 -8.89 20.45
C PRO A 226 -14.32 -10.20 20.86
N GLU A 227 -15.51 -10.48 20.33
CA GLU A 227 -16.26 -11.71 20.54
C GLU A 227 -15.74 -12.93 19.78
N ASP A 228 -14.74 -12.76 18.89
CA ASP A 228 -14.12 -13.87 18.18
C ASP A 228 -13.28 -14.75 19.13
N SER A 229 -13.62 -16.02 19.24
CA SER A 229 -12.88 -17.00 20.05
C SER A 229 -11.50 -17.34 19.48
N ARG A 230 -11.28 -17.04 18.18
CA ARG A 230 -10.03 -17.27 17.42
C ARG A 230 -9.55 -18.74 17.42
N ASP A 231 -10.47 -19.70 17.56
CA ASP A 231 -10.19 -21.15 17.59
C ASP A 231 -10.65 -21.90 16.35
N PHE A 232 -11.24 -21.20 15.40
CA PHE A 232 -11.64 -21.71 14.10
C PHE A 232 -10.89 -21.01 12.95
N SER A 233 -10.85 -21.66 11.79
CA SER A 233 -10.22 -21.09 10.62
C SER A 233 -11.00 -19.87 10.09
N SER A 234 -10.28 -18.76 9.85
CA SER A 234 -10.87 -17.54 9.27
C SER A 234 -11.45 -17.75 7.87
N THR A 235 -11.01 -18.78 7.15
CA THR A 235 -11.54 -19.14 5.82
C THR A 235 -12.80 -20.01 5.88
N ARG A 236 -13.11 -20.56 7.06
CA ARG A 236 -14.34 -21.35 7.33
C ARG A 236 -14.94 -20.90 8.66
N PRO A 237 -15.38 -19.64 8.73
CA PRO A 237 -15.78 -19.05 9.99
C PRO A 237 -17.08 -19.67 10.50
N THR A 238 -17.11 -19.96 11.82
CA THR A 238 -18.30 -20.37 12.57
C THR A 238 -18.89 -19.24 13.40
N GLY A 239 -18.27 -18.05 13.33
CA GLY A 239 -18.66 -16.85 14.04
C GLY A 239 -17.97 -15.63 13.42
N PRO A 240 -18.04 -14.47 14.10
CA PRO A 240 -17.32 -13.27 13.67
C PRO A 240 -15.81 -13.52 13.68
N VAL A 241 -15.07 -12.89 12.77
CA VAL A 241 -13.62 -12.97 12.65
C VAL A 241 -13.01 -11.65 13.07
N ASP A 242 -12.16 -11.65 14.09
CA ASP A 242 -11.40 -10.48 14.50
C ASP A 242 -10.22 -10.27 13.56
N GLU A 243 -10.10 -9.02 13.10
CA GLU A 243 -9.08 -8.61 12.14
C GLU A 243 -8.43 -7.31 12.64
N PHE A 244 -7.11 -7.21 12.51
CA PHE A 244 -6.39 -5.98 12.77
C PHE A 244 -6.04 -5.28 11.45
N VAL A 245 -5.91 -3.96 11.51
CA VAL A 245 -5.46 -3.13 10.39
C VAL A 245 -4.36 -2.20 10.87
N LEU A 246 -3.17 -2.34 10.30
CA LEU A 246 -2.00 -1.58 10.69
C LEU A 246 -1.48 -0.75 9.51
N LYS A 247 -1.10 0.49 9.80
CA LYS A 247 -0.43 1.36 8.84
C LYS A 247 0.97 1.68 9.31
N PHE A 248 1.92 1.38 8.45
CA PHE A 248 3.33 1.66 8.65
C PHE A 248 3.83 2.69 7.64
N GLN A 249 4.83 3.45 8.03
CA GLN A 249 5.49 4.43 7.17
C GLN A 249 6.96 4.06 6.98
N LYS A 250 7.45 4.20 5.74
CA LYS A 250 8.88 4.32 5.50
C LYS A 250 9.32 5.71 5.95
N PRO A 251 10.25 5.85 6.91
CA PRO A 251 10.76 7.16 7.32
C PRO A 251 11.33 7.97 6.15
N ASN A 252 11.35 9.30 6.32
CA ASN A 252 11.97 10.22 5.36
C ASN A 252 13.49 10.10 5.36
#